data_75f6da0d3ac9e40eefb0399ff9097270
#
_entry.id   75f6da0d3ac9e40eefb0399ff9097270
#
_cell.length_a   1.000
_cell.length_b   1.000
_cell.length_c   1.000
_cell.angle_alpha   90.00
_cell.angle_beta   90.00
_cell.angle_gamma   90.00
#
_symmetry.space_group_name_H-M   'P 1'
#
loop_
_entity.id
_entity.type
_entity.pdbx_description
1 polymer ?
#
loop_
_entity_poly.entity_id
_entity_poly.type
_entity_poly.pdbx_seq_one_letter_code
_entity_poly.pdbx_strand_id
1 'polypeptide(L)'
;MPKMSERKIYTLAIESSCDDTSAAVLCNDVVLSNIVARQAIHEEYGGVVPELASRAHQQNIVPVVDVAIKKAGITKNDLNCIAFTQGPGLMGSLLVGGSFAKSMSMALDIPLVAVNHMKAHILAHFIDEEGFDKPTFPFLALTISGGHTQIVKVNSFFDLEIIGETTDDAV
;
A
#
# COMPACT_ATOMS: atom_id res chain seq x y z
N MET A 1 30.27 -20.95 8.80
CA MET A 1 28.93 -21.09 9.38
C MET A 1 27.94 -21.14 8.22
N PRO A 2 27.05 -22.12 8.10
CA PRO A 2 26.04 -22.12 7.06
C PRO A 2 25.15 -20.87 7.28
N LYS A 3 24.95 -20.04 6.24
CA LYS A 3 23.93 -18.99 6.25
C LYS A 3 22.59 -19.67 6.55
N MET A 4 22.00 -19.37 7.70
CA MET A 4 20.60 -19.72 7.93
C MET A 4 19.82 -19.13 6.74
N SER A 5 19.11 -19.99 6.00
CA SER A 5 18.24 -19.50 4.94
C SER A 5 17.22 -18.56 5.59
N GLU A 6 17.25 -17.30 5.24
CA GLU A 6 16.25 -16.36 5.74
C GLU A 6 14.87 -16.92 5.40
N ARG A 7 14.01 -16.98 6.41
CA ARG A 7 12.63 -17.45 6.25
C ARG A 7 11.93 -16.54 5.26
N LYS A 8 11.44 -17.09 4.16
CA LYS A 8 10.62 -16.34 3.21
C LYS A 8 9.27 -15.99 3.86
N ILE A 9 8.95 -14.71 3.87
CA ILE A 9 7.68 -14.18 4.35
C ILE A 9 6.98 -13.54 3.15
N TYR A 10 5.88 -14.13 2.72
CA TYR A 10 5.05 -13.60 1.63
C TYR A 10 3.97 -12.71 2.22
N THR A 11 3.97 -11.44 1.81
CA THR A 11 2.98 -10.44 2.22
C THR A 11 2.15 -10.02 1.03
N LEU A 12 0.83 -10.10 1.16
CA LEU A 12 -0.10 -9.45 0.23
C LEU A 12 -0.40 -8.05 0.76
N ALA A 13 -0.07 -7.01 -0.01
CA ALA A 13 -0.39 -5.62 0.31
C ALA A 13 -1.56 -5.13 -0.55
N ILE A 14 -2.54 -4.44 0.05
CA ILE A 14 -3.74 -3.93 -0.59
C ILE A 14 -3.86 -2.43 -0.34
N GLU A 15 -4.01 -1.66 -1.42
CA GLU A 15 -4.20 -0.22 -1.40
C GLU A 15 -5.49 0.15 -2.12
N SER A 16 -6.36 0.90 -1.43
CA SER A 16 -7.64 1.38 -1.94
C SER A 16 -8.04 2.73 -1.34
N SER A 17 -7.08 3.59 -1.02
CA SER A 17 -7.37 4.82 -0.25
C SER A 17 -8.05 5.94 -1.04
N CYS A 18 -7.94 5.93 -2.37
CA CYS A 18 -8.50 6.98 -3.24
C CYS A 18 -9.32 6.36 -4.37
N ASP A 19 -8.82 6.37 -5.60
CA ASP A 19 -9.51 5.88 -6.80
C ASP A 19 -8.90 4.58 -7.34
N ASP A 20 -7.58 4.42 -7.32
CA ASP A 20 -6.93 3.23 -7.85
C ASP A 20 -7.03 2.04 -6.88
N THR A 21 -7.38 0.86 -7.42
CA THR A 21 -7.33 -0.40 -6.68
C THR A 21 -6.00 -1.08 -6.96
N SER A 22 -5.19 -1.27 -5.92
CA SER A 22 -3.87 -1.87 -6.09
C SER A 22 -3.65 -3.06 -5.16
N ALA A 23 -2.90 -4.05 -5.66
CA ALA A 23 -2.39 -5.15 -4.85
C ALA A 23 -0.98 -5.52 -5.27
N ALA A 24 -0.13 -5.76 -4.28
CA ALA A 24 1.25 -6.21 -4.47
C ALA A 24 1.53 -7.44 -3.62
N VAL A 25 2.41 -8.31 -4.11
CA VAL A 25 2.96 -9.41 -3.31
C VAL A 25 4.45 -9.18 -3.13
N LEU A 26 4.88 -9.23 -1.87
CA LEU A 26 6.27 -9.11 -1.49
C LEU A 26 6.79 -10.44 -0.91
N CYS A 27 8.07 -10.71 -1.14
CA CYS A 27 8.81 -11.73 -0.39
C CYS A 27 9.90 -11.01 0.40
N ASN A 28 9.71 -10.90 1.70
CA ASN A 28 10.49 -10.02 2.58
C ASN A 28 10.41 -8.56 2.07
N ASP A 29 11.50 -7.96 1.59
CA ASP A 29 11.59 -6.59 1.04
C ASP A 29 11.57 -6.54 -0.51
N VAL A 30 11.48 -7.70 -1.17
CA VAL A 30 11.45 -7.80 -2.64
C VAL A 30 10.02 -7.83 -3.16
N VAL A 31 9.67 -6.94 -4.07
CA VAL A 31 8.37 -6.93 -4.75
C VAL A 31 8.35 -7.99 -5.84
N LEU A 32 7.49 -9.00 -5.69
CA LEU A 32 7.29 -10.05 -6.70
C LEU A 32 6.25 -9.67 -7.75
N SER A 33 5.26 -8.89 -7.35
CA SER A 33 4.22 -8.37 -8.25
C SER A 33 3.64 -7.08 -7.71
N ASN A 34 3.23 -6.19 -8.61
CA ASN A 34 2.48 -4.97 -8.31
C ASN A 34 1.45 -4.76 -9.42
N ILE A 35 0.17 -4.72 -9.06
CA ILE A 35 -0.96 -4.61 -9.96
C ILE A 35 -1.78 -3.40 -9.58
N VAL A 36 -2.07 -2.55 -10.54
CA VAL A 36 -2.89 -1.35 -10.37
C VAL A 36 -4.02 -1.38 -11.38
N ALA A 37 -5.26 -1.31 -10.89
CA ALA A 37 -6.45 -1.08 -11.71
C ALA A 37 -6.88 0.38 -11.58
N ARG A 38 -6.55 1.18 -12.60
CA ARG A 38 -6.89 2.60 -12.68
C ARG A 38 -8.36 2.80 -13.01
N GLN A 39 -8.92 3.89 -12.49
CA GLN A 39 -10.30 4.29 -12.72
C GLN A 39 -10.35 5.54 -13.62
N ALA A 40 -10.23 5.37 -14.94
CA ALA A 40 -10.21 6.47 -15.90
C ALA A 40 -11.50 7.34 -15.90
N ILE A 41 -12.61 6.81 -15.35
CA ILE A 41 -13.90 7.52 -15.31
C ILE A 41 -13.81 8.87 -14.57
N HIS A 42 -12.91 9.00 -13.62
CA HIS A 42 -12.77 10.21 -12.82
C HIS A 42 -12.24 11.41 -13.64
N GLU A 43 -11.54 11.15 -14.73
CA GLU A 43 -11.07 12.19 -15.67
C GLU A 43 -12.24 12.96 -16.30
N GLU A 44 -13.37 12.28 -16.56
CA GLU A 44 -14.56 12.88 -17.13
C GLU A 44 -15.28 13.83 -16.15
N TYR A 45 -15.07 13.65 -14.84
CA TYR A 45 -15.70 14.46 -13.79
C TYR A 45 -14.76 15.55 -13.25
N GLY A 46 -13.54 15.67 -13.78
CA GLY A 46 -12.57 16.67 -13.31
C GLY A 46 -12.01 16.40 -11.91
N GLY A 47 -12.15 15.17 -11.40
CA GLY A 47 -11.64 14.76 -10.09
C GLY A 47 -12.33 13.52 -9.56
N VAL A 48 -11.85 13.00 -8.43
CA VAL A 48 -12.37 11.76 -7.85
C VAL A 48 -13.77 11.93 -7.29
N VAL A 49 -14.71 11.07 -7.75
CA VAL A 49 -16.06 10.96 -7.21
C VAL A 49 -16.09 9.79 -6.22
N PRO A 50 -16.20 10.04 -4.89
CA PRO A 50 -15.99 9.02 -3.86
C PRO A 50 -16.92 7.80 -3.96
N GLU A 51 -18.18 8.01 -4.37
CA GLU A 51 -19.13 6.90 -4.53
C GLU A 51 -18.76 6.00 -5.73
N LEU A 52 -18.34 6.59 -6.85
CA LEU A 52 -17.89 5.83 -8.01
C LEU A 52 -16.60 5.07 -7.68
N ALA A 53 -15.66 5.73 -6.98
CA ALA A 53 -14.42 5.09 -6.54
C ALA A 53 -14.71 3.83 -5.69
N SER A 54 -15.55 3.93 -4.67
CA SER A 54 -15.87 2.77 -3.82
C SER A 54 -16.55 1.64 -4.58
N ARG A 55 -17.44 1.93 -5.53
CA ARG A 55 -18.07 0.90 -6.38
C ARG A 55 -17.06 0.20 -7.28
N ALA A 56 -16.14 0.97 -7.87
CA ALA A 56 -15.10 0.40 -8.72
C ALA A 56 -14.12 -0.47 -7.90
N HIS A 57 -13.76 -0.07 -6.67
CA HIS A 57 -12.99 -0.94 -5.78
C HIS A 57 -13.68 -2.28 -5.51
N GLN A 58 -15.00 -2.30 -5.29
CA GLN A 58 -15.75 -3.55 -5.10
C GLN A 58 -15.65 -4.48 -6.32
N GLN A 59 -15.63 -3.92 -7.52
CA GLN A 59 -15.50 -4.70 -8.76
C GLN A 59 -14.07 -5.19 -8.99
N ASN A 60 -13.09 -4.35 -8.66
CA ASN A 60 -11.70 -4.56 -9.04
C ASN A 60 -10.88 -5.37 -8.02
N ILE A 61 -11.25 -5.35 -6.72
CA ILE A 61 -10.38 -5.86 -5.67
C ILE A 61 -10.09 -7.36 -5.82
N VAL A 62 -11.09 -8.17 -6.14
CA VAL A 62 -10.92 -9.62 -6.33
C VAL A 62 -10.02 -9.93 -7.53
N PRO A 63 -10.29 -9.43 -8.76
CA PRO A 63 -9.41 -9.71 -9.89
C PRO A 63 -8.00 -9.14 -9.74
N VAL A 64 -7.84 -7.96 -9.12
CA VAL A 64 -6.52 -7.35 -8.88
C VAL A 64 -5.68 -8.22 -7.94
N VAL A 65 -6.25 -8.69 -6.85
CA VAL A 65 -5.57 -9.58 -5.90
C VAL A 65 -5.24 -10.94 -6.52
N ASP A 66 -6.17 -11.53 -7.27
CA ASP A 66 -5.94 -12.81 -7.97
C ASP A 66 -4.77 -12.70 -8.97
N VAL A 67 -4.74 -11.64 -9.76
CA VAL A 67 -3.64 -11.38 -10.71
C VAL A 67 -2.33 -11.13 -9.98
N ALA A 68 -2.32 -10.38 -8.87
CA ALA A 68 -1.11 -10.14 -8.09
C ALA A 68 -0.50 -11.45 -7.56
N ILE A 69 -1.30 -12.32 -6.96
CA ILE A 69 -0.87 -13.62 -6.45
C ILE A 69 -0.33 -14.51 -7.58
N LYS A 70 -1.04 -14.59 -8.71
CA LYS A 70 -0.62 -15.37 -9.88
C LYS A 70 0.69 -14.90 -10.48
N LYS A 71 0.85 -13.56 -10.65
CA LYS A 71 2.09 -12.98 -11.19
C LYS A 71 3.28 -13.15 -10.25
N ALA A 72 3.05 -13.19 -8.94
CA ALA A 72 4.08 -13.51 -7.96
C ALA A 72 4.55 -14.98 -8.00
N GLY A 73 3.85 -15.84 -8.75
CA GLY A 73 4.17 -17.27 -8.86
C GLY A 73 3.90 -18.08 -7.59
N ILE A 74 2.98 -17.60 -6.74
CA ILE A 74 2.59 -18.24 -5.49
C ILE A 74 1.09 -18.57 -5.49
N THR A 75 0.63 -19.26 -4.45
CA THR A 75 -0.78 -19.47 -4.15
C THR A 75 -1.19 -18.66 -2.92
N LYS A 76 -2.50 -18.48 -2.70
CA LYS A 76 -3.01 -17.82 -1.50
C LYS A 76 -2.58 -18.53 -0.19
N ASN A 77 -2.31 -19.83 -0.24
CA ASN A 77 -1.90 -20.61 0.93
C ASN A 77 -0.42 -20.40 1.30
N ASP A 78 0.36 -19.79 0.43
CA ASP A 78 1.76 -19.45 0.68
C ASP A 78 1.89 -18.11 1.42
N LEU A 79 0.81 -17.31 1.49
CA LEU A 79 0.80 -16.03 2.16
C LEU A 79 1.00 -16.20 3.68
N ASN A 80 1.81 -15.33 4.27
CA ASN A 80 2.10 -15.31 5.70
C ASN A 80 1.43 -14.15 6.43
N CYS A 81 1.11 -13.05 5.72
CA CYS A 81 0.32 -11.95 6.27
C CYS A 81 -0.35 -11.14 5.15
N ILE A 82 -1.34 -10.34 5.54
CA ILE A 82 -1.99 -9.36 4.66
C ILE A 82 -1.78 -7.98 5.26
N ALA A 83 -1.27 -7.05 4.46
CA ALA A 83 -1.18 -5.63 4.78
C ALA A 83 -2.26 -4.87 4.02
N PHE A 84 -2.86 -3.84 4.63
CA PHE A 84 -3.83 -2.99 3.95
C PHE A 84 -3.72 -1.55 4.42
N THR A 85 -4.05 -0.61 3.55
CA THR A 85 -4.10 0.80 3.91
C THR A 85 -5.31 1.08 4.78
N GLN A 86 -5.04 1.48 6.04
CA GLN A 86 -6.06 1.85 7.00
C GLN A 86 -6.55 3.29 6.80
N GLY A 87 -5.70 4.17 6.30
CA GLY A 87 -5.94 5.60 6.08
C GLY A 87 -4.66 6.43 6.21
N PRO A 88 -4.75 7.74 5.93
CA PRO A 88 -5.93 8.48 5.47
C PRO A 88 -6.37 8.10 4.05
N GLY A 89 -7.61 8.50 3.68
CA GLY A 89 -8.19 8.27 2.36
C GLY A 89 -9.72 8.38 2.37
N LEU A 90 -10.35 8.11 1.24
CA LEU A 90 -11.80 8.13 1.08
C LEU A 90 -12.44 6.97 1.86
N MET A 91 -13.33 7.30 2.77
CA MET A 91 -13.92 6.32 3.71
C MET A 91 -14.51 5.10 3.00
N GLY A 92 -15.31 5.30 1.93
CA GLY A 92 -15.92 4.20 1.17
C GLY A 92 -14.89 3.30 0.51
N SER A 93 -13.84 3.87 -0.05
CA SER A 93 -12.72 3.17 -0.68
C SER A 93 -11.91 2.37 0.34
N LEU A 94 -11.54 2.97 1.46
CA LEU A 94 -10.86 2.31 2.58
C LEU A 94 -11.66 1.14 3.16
N LEU A 95 -12.99 1.29 3.28
CA LEU A 95 -13.86 0.23 3.77
C LEU A 95 -13.87 -1.01 2.86
N VAL A 96 -13.78 -0.83 1.54
CA VAL A 96 -13.73 -1.96 0.61
C VAL A 96 -12.43 -2.74 0.79
N GLY A 97 -11.28 -2.07 0.71
CA GLY A 97 -9.97 -2.74 0.88
C GLY A 97 -9.80 -3.36 2.26
N GLY A 98 -10.16 -2.62 3.32
CA GLY A 98 -10.06 -3.11 4.69
C GLY A 98 -10.97 -4.31 4.98
N SER A 99 -12.22 -4.30 4.49
CA SER A 99 -13.15 -5.42 4.65
C SER A 99 -12.66 -6.66 3.90
N PHE A 100 -12.17 -6.48 2.68
CA PHE A 100 -11.61 -7.58 1.89
C PHE A 100 -10.38 -8.18 2.57
N ALA A 101 -9.41 -7.33 2.98
CA ALA A 101 -8.19 -7.75 3.65
C ALA A 101 -8.49 -8.53 4.94
N LYS A 102 -9.42 -8.00 5.76
CA LYS A 102 -9.87 -8.64 7.00
C LYS A 102 -10.52 -10.01 6.74
N SER A 103 -11.42 -10.08 5.77
CA SER A 103 -12.10 -11.35 5.43
C SER A 103 -11.13 -12.40 4.94
N MET A 104 -10.16 -12.01 4.09
CA MET A 104 -9.14 -12.92 3.58
C MET A 104 -8.17 -13.38 4.67
N SER A 105 -7.73 -12.48 5.56
CA SER A 105 -6.89 -12.80 6.73
C SER A 105 -7.60 -13.82 7.64
N MET A 106 -8.88 -13.62 7.94
CA MET A 106 -9.67 -14.56 8.74
C MET A 106 -9.83 -15.91 8.05
N ALA A 107 -10.08 -15.93 6.75
CA ALA A 107 -10.27 -17.18 5.99
C ALA A 107 -8.98 -18.02 5.86
N LEU A 108 -7.81 -17.36 5.84
CA LEU A 108 -6.51 -18.01 5.75
C LEU A 108 -5.84 -18.23 7.11
N ASP A 109 -6.43 -17.72 8.19
CA ASP A 109 -5.88 -17.73 9.56
C ASP A 109 -4.44 -17.16 9.63
N ILE A 110 -4.24 -16.02 8.98
CA ILE A 110 -2.94 -15.32 8.93
C ILE A 110 -3.05 -13.89 9.45
N PRO A 111 -1.96 -13.28 9.98
CA PRO A 111 -1.96 -11.92 10.51
C PRO A 111 -2.45 -10.87 9.51
N LEU A 112 -3.15 -9.86 10.05
CA LEU A 112 -3.54 -8.65 9.34
C LEU A 112 -2.75 -7.45 9.87
N VAL A 113 -2.15 -6.66 8.96
CA VAL A 113 -1.34 -5.49 9.29
C VAL A 113 -2.00 -4.23 8.73
N ALA A 114 -2.36 -3.31 9.60
CA ALA A 114 -2.86 -2.00 9.21
C ALA A 114 -1.70 -1.04 8.93
N VAL A 115 -1.71 -0.39 7.77
CA VAL A 115 -0.66 0.51 7.31
C VAL A 115 -1.22 1.92 7.12
N ASN A 116 -0.51 2.91 7.63
CA ASN A 116 -0.82 4.30 7.36
C ASN A 116 -0.34 4.69 5.95
N HIS A 117 -1.22 5.27 5.14
CA HIS A 117 -0.97 5.64 3.75
C HIS A 117 0.23 6.58 3.59
N MET A 118 0.34 7.62 4.43
CA MET A 118 1.44 8.60 4.35
C MET A 118 2.78 7.98 4.74
N LYS A 119 2.78 7.09 5.76
CA LYS A 119 3.98 6.34 6.12
C LYS A 119 4.40 5.39 5.00
N ALA A 120 3.45 4.76 4.30
CA ALA A 120 3.73 3.89 3.18
C ALA A 120 4.44 4.64 2.04
N HIS A 121 4.02 5.87 1.72
CA HIS A 121 4.72 6.71 0.75
C HIS A 121 6.18 6.94 1.11
N ILE A 122 6.47 7.26 2.37
CA ILE A 122 7.84 7.50 2.85
C ILE A 122 8.66 6.20 2.86
N LEU A 123 8.07 5.11 3.37
CA LEU A 123 8.78 3.84 3.53
C LEU A 123 8.94 3.07 2.21
N ALA A 124 8.23 3.45 1.15
CA ALA A 124 8.41 2.88 -0.18
C ALA A 124 9.86 3.02 -0.70
N HIS A 125 10.62 4.03 -0.23
CA HIS A 125 12.04 4.19 -0.56
C HIS A 125 12.95 3.08 -0.03
N PHE A 126 12.45 2.21 0.85
CA PHE A 126 13.19 1.05 1.35
C PHE A 126 12.92 -0.24 0.56
N ILE A 127 12.01 -0.19 -0.42
CA ILE A 127 11.82 -1.30 -1.36
C ILE A 127 13.10 -1.49 -2.17
N ASP A 128 13.47 -2.75 -2.38
CA ASP A 128 14.67 -3.10 -3.13
C ASP A 128 14.40 -2.91 -4.63
N GLU A 129 14.99 -1.87 -5.22
CA GLU A 129 14.84 -1.52 -6.63
C GLU A 129 16.22 -1.21 -7.23
N GLU A 130 16.51 -1.81 -8.37
CA GLU A 130 17.80 -1.65 -9.05
C GLU A 130 18.04 -0.19 -9.46
N GLY A 131 19.20 0.35 -9.10
CA GLY A 131 19.61 1.72 -9.43
C GLY A 131 19.17 2.78 -8.42
N PHE A 132 18.54 2.40 -7.31
CA PHE A 132 18.17 3.32 -6.24
C PHE A 132 18.84 2.94 -4.92
N ASP A 133 19.52 3.91 -4.30
CA ASP A 133 20.09 3.74 -2.97
C ASP A 133 19.02 3.96 -1.89
N LYS A 134 18.95 3.03 -0.94
CA LYS A 134 18.05 3.17 0.22
C LYS A 134 18.52 4.31 1.11
N PRO A 135 17.62 5.16 1.61
CA PRO A 135 17.99 6.24 2.52
C PRO A 135 18.57 5.69 3.83
N THR A 136 19.47 6.43 4.44
CA THR A 136 20.03 6.13 5.77
C THR A 136 19.39 7.03 6.82
N PHE A 137 19.03 6.45 7.98
CA PHE A 137 18.47 7.21 9.09
C PHE A 137 19.51 8.08 9.81
N PRO A 138 19.13 9.30 10.31
CA PRO A 138 17.88 9.98 10.04
C PRO A 138 17.89 10.69 8.69
N PHE A 139 16.71 10.90 8.07
CA PHE A 139 16.57 11.69 6.84
C PHE A 139 15.28 12.53 6.86
N LEU A 140 15.18 13.50 5.94
CA LEU A 140 13.97 14.27 5.70
C LEU A 140 13.25 13.73 4.47
N ALA A 141 11.96 13.46 4.62
CA ALA A 141 11.07 13.11 3.53
C ALA A 141 10.13 14.27 3.23
N LEU A 142 10.03 14.66 1.96
CA LEU A 142 9.02 15.58 1.47
C LEU A 142 7.98 14.77 0.71
N THR A 143 6.76 14.74 1.23
CA THR A 143 5.62 14.12 0.56
C THR A 143 4.78 15.22 -0.06
N ILE A 144 4.55 15.13 -1.38
CA ILE A 144 3.67 16.03 -2.14
C ILE A 144 2.65 15.15 -2.84
N SER A 145 1.38 15.29 -2.48
CA SER A 145 0.28 14.55 -3.08
C SER A 145 -0.95 15.45 -3.23
N GLY A 146 -1.96 14.99 -3.98
CA GLY A 146 -3.18 15.76 -4.23
C GLY A 146 -3.99 16.16 -3.00
N GLY A 147 -3.70 15.62 -1.81
CA GLY A 147 -4.39 15.96 -0.57
C GLY A 147 -3.46 16.34 0.59
N HIS A 148 -2.15 16.16 0.43
CA HIS A 148 -1.21 16.36 1.54
C HIS A 148 0.15 16.84 1.04
N THR A 149 0.69 17.88 1.69
CA THR A 149 2.09 18.28 1.53
C THR A 149 2.71 18.33 2.92
N GLN A 150 3.69 17.45 3.19
CA GLN A 150 4.30 17.29 4.50
C GLN A 150 5.81 17.14 4.41
N ILE A 151 6.51 17.75 5.37
CA ILE A 151 7.93 17.49 5.63
C ILE A 151 8.01 16.62 6.88
N VAL A 152 8.60 15.46 6.75
CA VAL A 152 8.68 14.45 7.82
C VAL A 152 10.14 14.14 8.12
N LYS A 153 10.54 14.27 9.37
CA LYS A 153 11.82 13.77 9.87
C LYS A 153 11.66 12.29 10.22
N VAL A 154 12.45 11.45 9.58
CA VAL A 154 12.40 10.01 9.74
C VAL A 154 13.63 9.56 10.52
N ASN A 155 13.44 9.23 11.79
CA ASN A 155 14.53 8.78 12.69
C ASN A 155 14.72 7.26 12.61
N SER A 156 13.64 6.51 12.35
CA SER A 156 13.64 5.05 12.15
C SER A 156 12.34 4.62 11.43
N PHE A 157 12.19 3.33 11.13
CA PHE A 157 10.96 2.79 10.52
C PHE A 157 9.67 3.09 11.31
N PHE A 158 9.79 3.26 12.63
CA PHE A 158 8.64 3.48 13.52
C PHE A 158 8.62 4.86 14.15
N ASP A 159 9.67 5.66 13.96
CA ASP A 159 9.81 6.99 14.54
C ASP A 159 9.86 8.04 13.41
N LEU A 160 8.67 8.57 13.08
CA LEU A 160 8.44 9.58 12.04
C LEU A 160 7.77 10.78 12.69
N GLU A 161 8.39 11.95 12.56
CA GLU A 161 7.93 13.22 13.12
C GLU A 161 7.59 14.20 11.99
N ILE A 162 6.33 14.68 11.95
CA ILE A 162 5.92 15.73 11.02
C ILE A 162 6.46 17.06 11.56
N ILE A 163 7.38 17.69 10.83
CA ILE A 163 8.00 18.96 11.20
C ILE A 163 7.45 20.15 10.42
N GLY A 164 6.66 19.89 9.37
CA GLY A 164 5.95 20.90 8.60
C GLY A 164 4.86 20.26 7.75
N GLU A 165 3.74 20.95 7.60
CA GLU A 165 2.65 20.54 6.72
C GLU A 165 1.97 21.78 6.13
N THR A 166 1.33 21.62 4.98
CA THR A 166 0.49 22.69 4.43
C THR A 166 -0.71 22.93 5.32
N THR A 167 -1.10 24.19 5.46
CA THR A 167 -2.30 24.61 6.19
C THR A 167 -3.46 24.93 5.27
N ASP A 168 -3.26 24.79 3.97
CA ASP A 168 -4.22 25.04 2.90
C ASP A 168 -4.23 23.85 1.94
N ASP A 169 -4.84 24.00 0.77
CA ASP A 169 -4.87 22.95 -0.25
C ASP A 169 -3.45 22.53 -0.65
N ALA A 170 -3.30 21.24 -0.98
CA ALA A 170 -2.04 20.72 -1.49
C ALA A 170 -1.68 21.35 -2.84
N VAL A 171 -0.39 21.51 -3.09
CA VAL A 171 0.15 22.14 -4.32
C VAL A 171 -0.08 21.24 -5.52
#